data_1c26325de872f4b378a3a704a0a2e6b8
#
_entry.id   1c26325de872f4b378a3a704a0a2e6b8
#
_cell.length_a   1.000
_cell.length_b   1.000
_cell.length_c   1.000
_cell.angle_alpha   90.00
_cell.angle_beta   90.00
_cell.angle_gamma   90.00
#
_symmetry.space_group_name_H-M   'P 1'
#
loop_
_entity.id
_entity.type
_entity.pdbx_description
1 polymer ?
#
loop_
_entity_poly.entity_id
_entity_poly.type
_entity_poly.pdbx_seq_one_letter_code
_entity_poly.pdbx_strand_id
1 'polypeptide(L)'
;MRGRRGRTAAVCVAAALAVAACGGGDAPGAQSGDQASDQPSVSSSTGRAAPGSSTAPPAGAPTPPADPPAAAPFTIVAGGDVLLHEPTWAQADADSGTSGDGSYDFAPQLSAIEPVVAGADLALCHLETPLAADGGPYSGYPSFAGPPQIAAGLAATGFDACSLASNHTWDKGLAGVERTVTTVQAAGMTPYGAAVAGQPGNPTIVDLDGMRVGLLSYTYGHNAAPGNGAVEVLDVDDALADAAAARAAGAELVVASIHWGTEYDHEINIQQRDLAPALLDSPDIDLVIGHHAHVVQPIARIGTEWVAYGLGNMLASHATELPDNREGALARFTFTETADGWVVAEAAYLPIMVDVGPPLRMVDLPVALAGELPADRRERYETALDRTRDVVGRLDGGDELVEITPSG
;
A
#
# COMPACT_ATOMS: atom_id res chain seq x y z
N MET A 1 16.71 40.37 47.40
CA MET A 1 17.40 41.40 46.57
C MET A 1 16.99 41.22 45.14
N ARG A 2 16.26 42.21 44.61
CA ARG A 2 16.16 42.75 43.22
C ARG A 2 16.64 41.82 42.11
N GLY A 3 15.85 41.26 41.18
CA GLY A 3 14.88 41.93 40.30
C GLY A 3 15.54 42.29 38.96
N ARG A 4 15.35 41.49 37.90
CA ARG A 4 15.43 42.00 36.52
C ARG A 4 14.44 41.26 35.61
N ARG A 5 13.44 42.01 35.17
CA ARG A 5 12.51 41.67 34.11
C ARG A 5 13.22 41.95 32.74
N GLY A 6 13.20 41.01 31.85
CA GLY A 6 13.64 41.17 30.46
C GLY A 6 12.45 40.97 29.49
N ARG A 7 12.25 41.95 28.64
CA ARG A 7 11.10 42.21 27.76
C ARG A 7 11.07 41.26 26.55
N THR A 8 9.89 40.75 26.26
CA THR A 8 9.48 40.18 25.00
C THR A 8 9.44 41.24 23.89
N ALA A 9 10.07 40.96 22.74
CA ALA A 9 9.89 41.71 21.50
C ALA A 9 9.12 40.82 20.53
N ALA A 10 7.92 41.23 20.17
CA ALA A 10 7.14 40.66 19.08
C ALA A 10 7.60 41.28 17.76
N VAL A 11 7.91 40.48 16.79
CA VAL A 11 8.17 40.91 15.40
C VAL A 11 6.94 40.51 14.58
N CYS A 12 6.18 41.53 14.16
CA CYS A 12 5.17 41.39 13.12
C CYS A 12 5.86 41.47 11.75
N VAL A 13 5.68 40.45 10.93
CA VAL A 13 5.98 40.52 9.49
C VAL A 13 4.68 40.67 8.74
N ALA A 14 4.52 41.81 8.08
CA ALA A 14 3.41 42.12 7.19
C ALA A 14 3.67 41.54 5.81
N ALA A 15 2.73 40.76 5.29
CA ALA A 15 2.72 40.31 3.91
C ALA A 15 2.15 41.40 3.00
N ALA A 16 2.88 41.79 1.97
CA ALA A 16 2.42 42.68 0.91
C ALA A 16 1.92 41.86 -0.27
N LEU A 17 0.61 42.00 -0.58
CA LEU A 17 0.02 41.56 -1.84
C LEU A 17 0.44 42.53 -2.95
N ALA A 18 0.94 41.99 -4.05
CA ALA A 18 1.03 42.70 -5.32
C ALA A 18 0.03 42.09 -6.32
N VAL A 19 -0.99 42.87 -6.64
CA VAL A 19 -1.92 42.64 -7.74
C VAL A 19 -1.33 43.28 -8.98
N ALA A 20 -1.19 42.54 -10.08
CA ALA A 20 -0.98 43.12 -11.41
C ALA A 20 -2.08 42.59 -12.34
N ALA A 21 -2.93 43.53 -12.76
CA ALA A 21 -3.95 43.38 -13.78
C ALA A 21 -3.49 44.05 -15.08
N CYS A 22 -4.19 43.76 -16.17
CA CYS A 22 -4.18 44.31 -17.52
C CYS A 22 -3.40 43.45 -18.53
N GLY A 23 -3.93 43.13 -19.69
CA GLY A 23 -5.12 43.51 -20.45
C GLY A 23 -5.10 42.78 -21.77
N GLY A 24 -6.15 42.52 -22.31
CA GLY A 24 -7.00 42.56 -23.42
C GLY A 24 -6.35 42.55 -24.81
N GLY A 25 -6.98 41.84 -25.74
CA GLY A 25 -6.71 41.92 -27.19
C GLY A 25 -7.41 40.82 -27.96
N ASP A 26 -8.63 41.11 -28.33
CA ASP A 26 -9.35 40.85 -29.60
C ASP A 26 -9.17 39.57 -30.41
N ALA A 27 -10.29 38.89 -30.61
CA ALA A 27 -10.60 38.08 -31.78
C ALA A 27 -10.89 38.96 -33.01
N PRO A 28 -10.79 38.47 -34.27
CA PRO A 28 -12.02 38.05 -34.91
C PRO A 28 -11.93 36.92 -35.96
N GLY A 29 -13.07 36.34 -36.24
CA GLY A 29 -13.47 36.07 -37.61
C GLY A 29 -13.80 34.62 -37.96
N ALA A 30 -15.10 34.35 -37.97
CA ALA A 30 -15.73 33.22 -38.56
C ALA A 30 -15.55 33.20 -40.10
N GLN A 31 -15.50 32.02 -40.70
CA GLN A 31 -16.20 31.78 -41.96
C GLN A 31 -16.54 30.28 -42.13
N SER A 32 -17.82 30.10 -42.37
CA SER A 32 -18.55 28.93 -42.80
C SER A 32 -18.18 28.52 -44.25
N GLY A 33 -18.26 27.23 -44.54
CA GLY A 33 -18.21 26.69 -45.92
C GLY A 33 -18.85 25.32 -45.97
N ASP A 34 -20.16 25.32 -46.28
CA ASP A 34 -20.95 24.19 -46.80
C ASP A 34 -20.42 23.70 -48.13
N GLN A 35 -20.57 22.40 -48.40
CA GLN A 35 -21.05 21.75 -49.64
C GLN A 35 -20.85 20.22 -49.46
N ALA A 36 -21.87 19.44 -49.34
CA ALA A 36 -22.88 18.86 -50.20
C ALA A 36 -22.36 17.86 -51.25
N SER A 37 -22.82 16.62 -51.04
CA SER A 37 -23.28 15.61 -52.02
C SER A 37 -22.37 15.15 -53.15
N ASP A 38 -22.15 13.82 -53.22
CA ASP A 38 -22.67 13.03 -54.34
C ASP A 38 -22.55 11.52 -54.12
N GLN A 39 -23.71 10.85 -54.16
CA GLN A 39 -23.79 9.42 -54.46
C GLN A 39 -24.02 9.27 -55.99
N PRO A 40 -23.64 8.16 -56.61
CA PRO A 40 -24.47 7.59 -57.61
C PRO A 40 -24.89 6.14 -57.39
N SER A 41 -26.08 5.96 -57.79
CA SER A 41 -26.93 4.81 -57.76
C SER A 41 -26.58 3.70 -58.75
N VAL A 42 -26.89 2.49 -58.32
CA VAL A 42 -27.49 1.31 -58.99
C VAL A 42 -27.33 1.11 -60.52
N SER A 43 -26.87 -0.09 -60.88
CA SER A 43 -27.40 -0.77 -62.04
C SER A 43 -27.39 -2.28 -61.85
N SER A 44 -28.57 -2.84 -61.89
CA SER A 44 -28.89 -4.26 -62.00
C SER A 44 -28.68 -4.75 -63.46
N SER A 45 -28.08 -5.93 -63.67
CA SER A 45 -28.24 -6.72 -64.88
C SER A 45 -28.40 -8.20 -64.56
N THR A 46 -29.54 -8.70 -64.95
CA THR A 46 -29.96 -10.09 -65.03
C THR A 46 -29.21 -10.84 -66.12
N GLY A 47 -28.79 -12.09 -65.87
CA GLY A 47 -28.13 -12.94 -66.85
C GLY A 47 -27.96 -14.40 -66.45
N ARG A 48 -29.00 -15.20 -66.65
CA ARG A 48 -29.08 -16.57 -67.23
C ARG A 48 -28.16 -17.69 -66.69
N ALA A 49 -28.79 -18.71 -66.14
CA ALA A 49 -28.27 -20.01 -65.72
C ALA A 49 -27.68 -20.85 -66.88
N ALA A 50 -26.67 -21.63 -66.60
CA ALA A 50 -26.26 -22.85 -67.34
C ALA A 50 -25.66 -23.88 -66.32
N PRO A 51 -25.68 -25.18 -66.59
CA PRO A 51 -25.77 -26.23 -65.62
C PRO A 51 -24.44 -26.91 -65.24
N GLY A 52 -24.37 -27.41 -64.04
CA GLY A 52 -23.74 -28.66 -63.67
C GLY A 52 -22.22 -28.75 -63.74
N SER A 53 -21.58 -28.61 -62.56
CA SER A 53 -20.33 -29.31 -62.29
C SER A 53 -20.31 -29.69 -60.82
N SER A 54 -20.18 -30.97 -60.56
CA SER A 54 -19.94 -31.61 -59.26
C SER A 54 -18.65 -31.07 -58.72
N THR A 55 -18.73 -30.32 -57.62
CA THR A 55 -17.54 -29.91 -56.83
C THR A 55 -17.51 -30.68 -55.52
N ALA A 56 -16.37 -31.30 -55.26
CA ALA A 56 -16.00 -31.87 -53.98
C ALA A 56 -16.20 -30.87 -52.86
N PRO A 57 -16.47 -31.31 -51.59
CA PRO A 57 -16.60 -30.39 -50.45
C PRO A 57 -15.33 -29.57 -50.29
N PRO A 58 -15.45 -28.27 -49.97
CA PRO A 58 -14.29 -27.43 -49.74
C PRO A 58 -13.52 -27.98 -48.52
N ALA A 59 -12.21 -28.09 -48.69
CA ALA A 59 -11.28 -28.33 -47.57
C ALA A 59 -11.61 -27.38 -46.45
N GLY A 60 -11.74 -27.90 -45.23
CA GLY A 60 -12.12 -27.13 -44.04
C GLY A 60 -11.27 -25.88 -43.92
N ALA A 61 -11.92 -24.76 -43.63
CA ALA A 61 -11.24 -23.53 -43.29
C ALA A 61 -10.27 -23.80 -42.12
N PRO A 62 -9.07 -23.21 -42.11
CA PRO A 62 -8.15 -23.37 -40.96
C PRO A 62 -8.88 -22.92 -39.69
N THR A 63 -8.89 -23.75 -38.71
CA THR A 63 -9.35 -23.39 -37.35
C THR A 63 -8.53 -22.16 -36.92
N PRO A 64 -9.16 -21.07 -36.43
CA PRO A 64 -8.42 -19.96 -35.90
C PRO A 64 -7.45 -20.50 -34.80
N PRO A 65 -6.25 -19.95 -34.67
CA PRO A 65 -5.38 -20.30 -33.56
C PRO A 65 -6.17 -20.14 -32.25
N ALA A 66 -6.02 -21.10 -31.36
CA ALA A 66 -6.57 -20.97 -30.02
C ALA A 66 -6.01 -19.70 -29.39
N ASP A 67 -6.88 -18.94 -28.73
CA ASP A 67 -6.43 -17.79 -27.95
C ASP A 67 -5.34 -18.26 -26.96
N PRO A 68 -4.30 -17.46 -26.73
CA PRO A 68 -3.31 -17.80 -25.72
C PRO A 68 -4.03 -18.05 -24.38
N PRO A 69 -3.57 -18.99 -23.56
CA PRO A 69 -4.14 -19.20 -22.25
C PRO A 69 -4.10 -17.87 -21.48
N ALA A 70 -5.21 -17.52 -20.82
CA ALA A 70 -5.26 -16.35 -19.94
C ALA A 70 -4.11 -16.44 -18.92
N ALA A 71 -3.50 -15.30 -18.59
CA ALA A 71 -2.48 -15.25 -17.54
C ALA A 71 -3.03 -15.82 -16.22
N ALA A 72 -2.17 -16.44 -15.43
CA ALA A 72 -2.55 -16.88 -14.09
C ALA A 72 -2.94 -15.65 -13.25
N PRO A 73 -3.89 -15.78 -12.32
CA PRO A 73 -4.16 -14.72 -11.35
C PRO A 73 -2.89 -14.32 -10.59
N PHE A 74 -2.75 -13.04 -10.28
CA PHE A 74 -1.64 -12.49 -9.52
C PHE A 74 -2.13 -11.93 -8.19
N THR A 75 -1.52 -12.35 -7.08
CA THR A 75 -2.00 -12.06 -5.73
C THR A 75 -1.05 -11.13 -5.00
N ILE A 76 -1.58 -9.99 -4.52
CA ILE A 76 -0.86 -9.06 -3.65
C ILE A 76 -1.42 -9.15 -2.24
N VAL A 77 -0.54 -9.33 -1.23
CA VAL A 77 -0.89 -9.22 0.19
C VAL A 77 -0.18 -8.01 0.78
N ALA A 78 -0.91 -7.18 1.54
CA ALA A 78 -0.34 -6.05 2.25
C ALA A 78 -0.63 -6.16 3.76
N GLY A 79 0.37 -5.88 4.58
CA GLY A 79 0.26 -5.78 6.03
C GLY A 79 0.16 -4.33 6.52
N GLY A 80 -0.31 -4.15 7.75
CA GLY A 80 -0.35 -2.87 8.44
C GLY A 80 1.00 -2.41 8.99
N ASP A 81 0.96 -1.50 9.97
CA ASP A 81 2.13 -0.78 10.47
C ASP A 81 3.04 -1.68 11.32
N VAL A 82 4.34 -1.68 11.02
CA VAL A 82 5.39 -2.24 11.87
C VAL A 82 6.06 -1.11 12.62
N LEU A 83 5.68 -0.97 13.89
CA LEU A 83 6.12 0.11 14.77
C LEU A 83 6.87 -0.46 15.96
N LEU A 84 8.21 -0.34 15.97
CA LEU A 84 9.08 -1.02 16.91
C LEU A 84 9.14 -0.32 18.28
N HIS A 85 8.17 -0.61 19.14
CA HIS A 85 8.18 -0.23 20.55
C HIS A 85 9.04 -1.18 21.39
N GLU A 86 9.51 -0.73 22.56
CA GLU A 86 10.38 -1.53 23.43
C GLU A 86 9.85 -2.94 23.73
N PRO A 87 8.55 -3.17 24.04
CA PRO A 87 8.05 -4.52 24.29
C PRO A 87 8.22 -5.48 23.11
N THR A 88 8.22 -4.98 21.86
CA THR A 88 8.36 -5.85 20.67
C THR A 88 9.77 -6.42 20.58
N TRP A 89 10.82 -5.63 20.80
CA TRP A 89 12.18 -6.16 20.78
C TRP A 89 12.60 -6.83 22.08
N ALA A 90 12.01 -6.47 23.23
CA ALA A 90 12.20 -7.23 24.45
C ALA A 90 11.68 -8.67 24.31
N GLN A 91 10.56 -8.84 23.59
CA GLN A 91 10.07 -10.18 23.25
C GLN A 91 10.98 -10.89 22.24
N ALA A 92 11.49 -10.18 21.23
CA ALA A 92 12.41 -10.76 20.24
C ALA A 92 13.75 -11.18 20.89
N ASP A 93 14.23 -10.44 21.90
CA ASP A 93 15.38 -10.85 22.73
C ASP A 93 15.06 -12.15 23.48
N ALA A 94 13.88 -12.25 24.10
CA ALA A 94 13.47 -13.47 24.78
C ALA A 94 13.32 -14.67 23.81
N ASP A 95 12.85 -14.44 22.59
CA ASP A 95 12.64 -15.45 21.57
C ASP A 95 13.95 -15.91 20.91
N SER A 96 15.04 -15.14 20.98
CA SER A 96 16.35 -15.50 20.45
C SER A 96 16.98 -16.75 21.12
N GLY A 97 16.46 -17.11 22.30
CA GLY A 97 17.00 -18.21 23.13
C GLY A 97 18.28 -17.85 23.88
N THR A 98 18.82 -16.65 23.68
CA THR A 98 20.07 -16.14 24.27
C THR A 98 19.89 -14.75 24.82
N SER A 99 18.78 -14.53 25.56
CA SER A 99 18.37 -13.22 26.06
C SER A 99 19.50 -12.42 26.69
N GLY A 100 19.62 -11.16 26.29
CA GLY A 100 20.58 -10.20 26.84
C GLY A 100 21.95 -10.21 26.15
N ASP A 101 22.19 -11.03 25.11
CA ASP A 101 23.43 -11.03 24.32
C ASP A 101 23.39 -10.10 23.09
N GLY A 102 22.23 -9.44 22.86
CA GLY A 102 22.00 -8.56 21.71
C GLY A 102 21.46 -9.27 20.48
N SER A 103 21.10 -10.55 20.59
CA SER A 103 20.37 -11.27 19.56
C SER A 103 18.88 -11.01 19.65
N TYR A 104 18.21 -10.90 18.50
CA TYR A 104 16.76 -10.67 18.42
C TYR A 104 16.15 -11.58 17.36
N ASP A 105 15.13 -12.35 17.74
CA ASP A 105 14.35 -13.17 16.82
C ASP A 105 12.89 -12.68 16.77
N PHE A 106 12.51 -12.03 15.66
CA PHE A 106 11.15 -11.52 15.46
C PHE A 106 10.23 -12.54 14.77
N ALA A 107 10.76 -13.61 14.17
CA ALA A 107 9.95 -14.56 13.44
C ALA A 107 8.83 -15.21 14.27
N PRO A 108 9.04 -15.58 15.55
CA PRO A 108 7.95 -16.13 16.36
C PRO A 108 6.79 -15.16 16.60
N GLN A 109 7.03 -13.85 16.58
CA GLN A 109 5.98 -12.84 16.75
C GLN A 109 5.07 -12.74 15.52
N LEU A 110 5.60 -13.06 14.33
CA LEU A 110 4.94 -12.93 13.03
C LEU A 110 4.38 -14.25 12.49
N SER A 111 4.69 -15.38 13.14
CA SER A 111 4.45 -16.72 12.61
C SER A 111 2.98 -17.02 12.27
N ALA A 112 2.02 -16.37 12.94
CA ALA A 112 0.60 -16.61 12.70
C ALA A 112 0.14 -16.16 11.31
N ILE A 113 0.82 -15.19 10.69
CA ILE A 113 0.45 -14.66 9.37
C ILE A 113 1.28 -15.24 8.22
N GLU A 114 2.33 -16.00 8.53
CA GLU A 114 3.22 -16.61 7.53
C GLU A 114 2.46 -17.36 6.42
N PRO A 115 1.42 -18.18 6.70
CA PRO A 115 0.73 -18.92 5.64
C PRO A 115 0.04 -18.01 4.60
N VAL A 116 -0.47 -16.84 5.03
CA VAL A 116 -1.15 -15.89 4.13
C VAL A 116 -0.11 -15.06 3.37
N VAL A 117 0.92 -14.59 4.06
CA VAL A 117 1.99 -13.77 3.47
C VAL A 117 2.81 -14.56 2.47
N ALA A 118 3.33 -15.75 2.87
CA ALA A 118 4.14 -16.60 1.99
C ALA A 118 3.35 -17.25 0.84
N GLY A 119 2.02 -17.19 0.89
CA GLY A 119 1.15 -17.70 -0.17
C GLY A 119 0.84 -16.68 -1.27
N ALA A 120 1.29 -15.43 -1.15
CA ALA A 120 1.10 -14.38 -2.15
C ALA A 120 2.19 -14.41 -3.22
N ASP A 121 1.89 -13.87 -4.41
CA ASP A 121 2.89 -13.63 -5.45
C ASP A 121 3.74 -12.40 -5.13
N LEU A 122 3.16 -11.43 -4.41
CA LEU A 122 3.83 -10.24 -3.87
C LEU A 122 3.29 -9.90 -2.48
N ALA A 123 4.15 -9.92 -1.47
CA ALA A 123 3.80 -9.54 -0.11
C ALA A 123 4.50 -8.23 0.30
N LEU A 124 3.69 -7.25 0.72
CA LEU A 124 4.10 -5.89 1.06
C LEU A 124 3.99 -5.63 2.56
N CYS A 125 5.09 -5.20 3.20
CA CYS A 125 5.09 -4.68 4.57
C CYS A 125 5.20 -3.15 4.58
N HIS A 126 4.81 -2.53 5.68
CA HIS A 126 5.08 -1.13 5.99
C HIS A 126 5.98 -1.04 7.22
N LEU A 127 7.26 -0.70 7.03
CA LEU A 127 8.20 -0.50 8.13
C LEU A 127 8.23 0.99 8.48
N GLU A 128 7.42 1.36 9.47
CA GLU A 128 7.19 2.75 9.83
C GLU A 128 8.40 3.39 10.52
N THR A 129 9.14 2.62 11.31
CA THR A 129 10.24 3.14 12.13
C THR A 129 11.59 2.86 11.50
N PRO A 130 12.54 3.83 11.57
CA PRO A 130 13.90 3.60 11.11
C PRO A 130 14.62 2.55 11.99
N LEU A 131 15.60 1.90 11.39
CA LEU A 131 16.42 0.90 12.05
C LEU A 131 17.72 1.51 12.60
N ALA A 132 18.15 1.02 13.77
CA ALA A 132 19.44 1.33 14.36
C ALA A 132 20.57 0.54 13.69
N ALA A 133 21.82 0.85 14.05
CA ALA A 133 22.93 -0.04 13.79
C ALA A 133 22.78 -1.33 14.62
N ASP A 134 23.39 -2.40 14.17
CA ASP A 134 23.48 -3.62 14.97
C ASP A 134 24.17 -3.32 16.30
N GLY A 135 23.61 -3.82 17.41
CA GLY A 135 24.04 -3.50 18.75
C GLY A 135 23.54 -2.14 19.30
N GLY A 136 22.75 -1.40 18.52
CA GLY A 136 22.08 -0.17 18.99
C GLY A 136 22.92 1.11 18.94
N PRO A 137 22.59 2.15 19.75
CA PRO A 137 21.52 2.13 20.72
C PRO A 137 20.13 2.10 20.09
N TYR A 138 19.21 1.34 20.68
CA TYR A 138 17.81 1.30 20.28
C TYR A 138 17.00 2.34 21.03
N SER A 139 15.92 2.82 20.41
CA SER A 139 14.99 3.77 21.04
C SER A 139 13.58 3.61 20.51
N GLY A 140 12.58 3.77 21.39
CA GLY A 140 11.17 3.84 21.08
C GLY A 140 10.68 5.28 20.96
N TYR A 141 9.35 5.46 21.18
CA TYR A 141 8.70 6.77 21.12
C TYR A 141 9.44 7.82 22.00
N PRO A 142 9.55 9.10 21.57
CA PRO A 142 9.00 9.66 20.33
C PRO A 142 9.95 9.64 19.12
N SER A 143 11.17 9.15 19.25
CA SER A 143 12.17 9.09 18.18
C SER A 143 12.75 7.69 18.08
N PHE A 144 12.24 6.94 17.13
CA PHE A 144 12.48 5.52 16.98
C PHE A 144 13.84 5.17 16.36
N ALA A 145 14.38 4.05 16.79
CA ALA A 145 15.47 3.32 16.13
C ALA A 145 15.40 1.87 16.58
N GLY A 146 14.75 1.02 15.83
CA GLY A 146 14.53 -0.38 16.19
C GLY A 146 15.71 -1.30 15.86
N PRO A 147 15.75 -2.51 16.44
CA PRO A 147 16.74 -3.53 16.08
C PRO A 147 16.65 -3.91 14.60
N PRO A 148 17.80 -3.98 13.88
CA PRO A 148 17.80 -4.28 12.44
C PRO A 148 17.31 -5.70 12.12
N GLN A 149 17.30 -6.61 13.09
CA GLN A 149 16.89 -8.00 12.92
C GLN A 149 15.40 -8.18 12.59
N ILE A 150 14.56 -7.14 12.76
CA ILE A 150 13.17 -7.16 12.29
C ILE A 150 13.10 -7.41 10.76
N ALA A 151 14.05 -6.88 9.98
CA ALA A 151 14.06 -7.09 8.53
C ALA A 151 14.22 -8.59 8.19
N ALA A 152 15.07 -9.32 8.93
CA ALA A 152 15.18 -10.76 8.76
C ALA A 152 13.90 -11.50 9.18
N GLY A 153 13.21 -11.04 10.24
CA GLY A 153 11.93 -11.59 10.66
C GLY A 153 10.83 -11.41 9.60
N LEU A 154 10.74 -10.21 9.02
CA LEU A 154 9.78 -9.92 7.94
C LEU A 154 10.07 -10.76 6.68
N ALA A 155 11.33 -10.84 6.26
CA ALA A 155 11.73 -11.67 5.12
C ALA A 155 11.44 -13.16 5.37
N ALA A 156 11.69 -13.65 6.59
CA ALA A 156 11.39 -15.04 6.97
C ALA A 156 9.90 -15.35 6.97
N THR A 157 9.04 -14.34 7.23
CA THR A 157 7.57 -14.45 7.15
C THR A 157 7.08 -14.51 5.69
N GLY A 158 7.93 -14.09 4.72
CA GLY A 158 7.62 -14.14 3.30
C GLY A 158 7.30 -12.79 2.67
N PHE A 159 7.60 -11.67 3.33
CA PHE A 159 7.47 -10.34 2.71
C PHE A 159 8.57 -10.12 1.67
N ASP A 160 8.18 -9.56 0.51
CA ASP A 160 9.05 -9.31 -0.64
C ASP A 160 9.53 -7.86 -0.69
N ALA A 161 8.70 -6.93 -0.27
CA ALA A 161 9.01 -5.51 -0.29
C ALA A 161 8.40 -4.77 0.91
N CYS A 162 9.07 -3.69 1.36
CA CYS A 162 8.59 -2.84 2.45
C CYS A 162 8.55 -1.38 2.04
N SER A 163 7.39 -0.74 2.23
CA SER A 163 7.26 0.71 2.18
C SER A 163 7.94 1.34 3.39
N LEU A 164 8.64 2.44 3.16
CA LEU A 164 9.45 3.13 4.17
C LEU A 164 9.02 4.58 4.40
N ALA A 165 8.13 5.14 3.57
CA ALA A 165 7.68 6.52 3.72
C ALA A 165 6.67 6.63 4.86
N SER A 166 7.08 7.26 5.97
CA SER A 166 6.26 7.51 7.16
C SER A 166 6.67 8.83 7.84
N ASN A 167 5.88 9.26 8.82
CA ASN A 167 6.21 10.39 9.68
C ASN A 167 7.48 10.16 10.52
N HIS A 168 7.84 8.89 10.78
CA HIS A 168 9.02 8.49 11.58
C HIS A 168 10.27 8.20 10.77
N THR A 169 10.20 8.12 9.45
CA THR A 169 11.36 7.76 8.61
C THR A 169 12.59 8.62 8.87
N TRP A 170 12.39 9.91 9.22
CA TRP A 170 13.45 10.88 9.52
C TRP A 170 13.89 10.94 10.98
N ASP A 171 13.39 10.12 11.87
CA ASP A 171 13.71 10.18 13.31
C ASP A 171 15.21 10.11 13.63
N LYS A 172 15.99 9.50 12.75
CA LYS A 172 17.47 9.41 12.85
C LYS A 172 18.19 10.06 11.67
N GLY A 173 17.51 10.99 10.98
CA GLY A 173 18.05 11.72 9.85
C GLY A 173 18.45 10.81 8.67
N LEU A 174 19.16 11.36 7.70
CA LEU A 174 19.56 10.64 6.50
C LEU A 174 20.29 9.32 6.79
N ALA A 175 21.18 9.31 7.78
CA ALA A 175 21.90 8.09 8.15
C ALA A 175 20.98 6.98 8.69
N GLY A 176 19.84 7.35 9.28
CA GLY A 176 18.77 6.42 9.67
C GLY A 176 18.06 5.85 8.44
N VAL A 177 17.69 6.72 7.50
CA VAL A 177 17.06 6.31 6.24
C VAL A 177 17.96 5.36 5.46
N GLU A 178 19.22 5.75 5.19
CA GLU A 178 20.19 4.93 4.45
C GLU A 178 20.42 3.56 5.09
N ARG A 179 20.50 3.53 6.42
CA ARG A 179 20.69 2.29 7.16
C ARG A 179 19.45 1.39 7.05
N THR A 180 18.24 1.96 7.17
CA THR A 180 16.99 1.20 7.03
C THR A 180 16.88 0.57 5.64
N VAL A 181 17.09 1.38 4.59
CA VAL A 181 17.10 0.90 3.20
C VAL A 181 18.10 -0.25 3.02
N THR A 182 19.36 -0.04 3.45
CA THR A 182 20.41 -1.07 3.29
C THR A 182 20.10 -2.35 4.08
N THR A 183 19.49 -2.22 5.25
CA THR A 183 19.15 -3.39 6.09
C THR A 183 18.02 -4.21 5.47
N VAL A 184 16.97 -3.54 4.95
CA VAL A 184 15.87 -4.22 4.23
C VAL A 184 16.41 -4.93 2.99
N GLN A 185 17.27 -4.27 2.19
CA GLN A 185 17.94 -4.90 1.03
C GLN A 185 18.80 -6.11 1.43
N ALA A 186 19.57 -5.99 2.52
CA ALA A 186 20.42 -7.08 3.00
C ALA A 186 19.62 -8.30 3.48
N ALA A 187 18.37 -8.09 3.91
CA ALA A 187 17.45 -9.17 4.27
C ALA A 187 16.80 -9.84 3.04
N GLY A 188 17.06 -9.34 1.82
CA GLY A 188 16.51 -9.90 0.58
C GLY A 188 15.20 -9.28 0.13
N MET A 189 14.70 -8.25 0.83
CA MET A 189 13.48 -7.53 0.47
C MET A 189 13.79 -6.25 -0.33
N THR A 190 12.82 -5.77 -1.08
CA THR A 190 12.89 -4.51 -1.82
C THR A 190 12.34 -3.35 -0.98
N PRO A 191 13.17 -2.38 -0.53
CA PRO A 191 12.67 -1.16 0.08
C PRO A 191 12.14 -0.19 -0.98
N TYR A 192 11.07 0.55 -0.70
CA TYR A 192 10.53 1.59 -1.57
C TYR A 192 10.00 2.79 -0.79
N GLY A 193 9.88 3.94 -1.44
CA GLY A 193 9.43 5.20 -0.82
C GLY A 193 10.50 5.93 -0.02
N ALA A 194 11.76 5.48 -0.07
CA ALA A 194 12.88 6.18 0.54
C ALA A 194 14.08 6.24 -0.41
N ALA A 195 14.49 7.45 -0.78
CA ALA A 195 15.63 7.69 -1.65
C ALA A 195 16.96 7.61 -0.88
N VAL A 196 17.92 6.92 -1.45
CA VAL A 196 19.31 6.92 -0.97
C VAL A 196 20.23 7.41 -2.10
N ALA A 197 21.48 7.70 -1.77
CA ALA A 197 22.43 8.26 -2.73
C ALA A 197 22.45 7.49 -4.07
N GLY A 198 21.98 8.12 -5.13
CA GLY A 198 21.95 7.56 -6.49
C GLY A 198 20.75 6.68 -6.83
N GLN A 199 19.77 6.53 -5.91
CA GLN A 199 18.52 5.82 -6.16
C GLN A 199 17.33 6.69 -5.77
N PRO A 200 16.34 6.92 -6.66
CA PRO A 200 15.11 7.60 -6.31
C PRO A 200 14.29 6.75 -5.35
N GLY A 201 13.42 7.39 -4.57
CA GLY A 201 12.47 6.71 -3.67
C GLY A 201 11.29 6.10 -4.43
N ASN A 202 10.81 6.80 -5.47
CA ASN A 202 9.70 6.44 -6.34
C ASN A 202 10.06 6.69 -7.81
N PRO A 203 9.50 5.92 -8.75
CA PRO A 203 8.92 4.59 -8.52
C PRO A 203 10.02 3.53 -8.30
N THR A 204 9.70 2.48 -7.55
CA THR A 204 10.51 1.27 -7.47
C THR A 204 9.83 0.16 -8.28
N ILE A 205 10.56 -0.51 -9.18
CA ILE A 205 10.02 -1.62 -9.99
C ILE A 205 10.52 -2.93 -9.43
N VAL A 206 9.61 -3.85 -9.14
CA VAL A 206 9.91 -5.25 -8.85
C VAL A 206 9.52 -6.13 -10.05
N ASP A 207 10.31 -7.14 -10.35
CA ASP A 207 10.05 -8.12 -11.41
C ASP A 207 9.93 -9.50 -10.76
N LEU A 208 8.75 -10.10 -10.88
CA LEU A 208 8.36 -11.36 -10.27
C LEU A 208 8.00 -12.34 -11.38
N ASP A 209 9.01 -13.10 -11.85
CA ASP A 209 8.85 -14.10 -12.90
C ASP A 209 8.22 -13.56 -14.20
N GLY A 210 8.49 -12.26 -14.51
CA GLY A 210 8.01 -11.57 -15.70
C GLY A 210 6.84 -10.63 -15.43
N MET A 211 6.15 -10.73 -14.29
CA MET A 211 5.18 -9.73 -13.83
C MET A 211 5.90 -8.54 -13.21
N ARG A 212 5.75 -7.36 -13.77
CA ARG A 212 6.41 -6.14 -13.30
C ARG A 212 5.44 -5.26 -12.54
N VAL A 213 5.75 -5.01 -11.27
CA VAL A 213 4.94 -4.16 -10.39
C VAL A 213 5.70 -2.90 -10.03
N GLY A 214 5.07 -1.74 -10.25
CA GLY A 214 5.54 -0.44 -9.77
C GLY A 214 5.07 -0.21 -8.33
N LEU A 215 6.00 0.11 -7.45
CA LEU A 215 5.73 0.41 -6.05
C LEU A 215 6.04 1.87 -5.78
N LEU A 216 5.06 2.58 -5.23
CA LEU A 216 5.15 3.98 -4.82
C LEU A 216 4.89 4.07 -3.32
N SER A 217 5.54 4.99 -2.60
CA SER A 217 5.21 5.23 -1.20
C SER A 217 5.44 6.69 -0.81
N TYR A 218 4.45 7.26 -0.11
CA TYR A 218 4.42 8.65 0.33
C TYR A 218 3.92 8.76 1.77
N THR A 219 4.28 9.86 2.43
CA THR A 219 3.78 10.20 3.77
C THR A 219 3.04 11.53 3.76
N TYR A 220 2.13 11.74 4.71
CA TYR A 220 1.47 13.03 4.91
C TYR A 220 2.41 14.11 5.45
N GLY A 221 3.54 13.71 6.04
CA GLY A 221 4.50 14.63 6.66
C GLY A 221 5.57 13.90 7.47
N HIS A 222 6.39 14.67 8.18
CA HIS A 222 7.50 14.17 8.98
C HIS A 222 7.47 14.75 10.39
N ASN A 223 7.73 13.91 11.43
CA ASN A 223 7.87 14.35 12.81
C ASN A 223 9.19 15.09 13.06
N ALA A 224 10.22 14.75 12.32
CA ALA A 224 11.51 15.44 12.31
C ALA A 224 11.66 16.27 11.03
N ALA A 225 12.41 17.39 11.09
CA ALA A 225 12.63 18.22 9.91
C ALA A 225 13.35 17.43 8.80
N PRO A 226 12.74 17.23 7.63
CA PRO A 226 13.38 16.51 6.53
C PRO A 226 14.54 17.32 5.96
N GLY A 227 15.65 16.65 5.63
CA GLY A 227 16.87 17.31 5.20
C GLY A 227 17.04 17.47 3.69
N ASN A 228 16.58 16.55 2.85
CA ASN A 228 17.00 16.50 1.43
C ASN A 228 16.02 15.79 0.48
N GLY A 229 14.76 15.64 0.82
CA GLY A 229 13.78 14.98 -0.06
C GLY A 229 13.99 13.46 -0.23
N ALA A 230 14.67 12.80 0.72
CA ALA A 230 14.84 11.34 0.66
C ALA A 230 13.55 10.55 0.91
N VAL A 231 12.52 11.22 1.43
CA VAL A 231 11.17 10.66 1.63
C VAL A 231 10.18 11.72 1.20
N GLU A 232 9.24 11.36 0.36
CA GLU A 232 8.33 12.31 -0.27
C GLU A 232 7.05 12.48 0.52
N VAL A 233 6.64 13.74 0.68
CA VAL A 233 5.29 14.08 1.17
C VAL A 233 4.35 13.92 -0.01
N LEU A 234 3.18 13.32 0.24
CA LEU A 234 2.19 13.08 -0.78
C LEU A 234 1.74 14.38 -1.45
N ASP A 235 2.03 14.48 -2.74
CA ASP A 235 1.44 15.40 -3.70
C ASP A 235 0.83 14.56 -4.82
N VAL A 236 -0.40 14.86 -5.23
CA VAL A 236 -1.12 14.05 -6.22
C VAL A 236 -0.45 14.12 -7.59
N ASP A 237 -0.04 15.31 -8.00
CA ASP A 237 0.59 15.51 -9.33
C ASP A 237 1.92 14.75 -9.42
N ASP A 238 2.72 14.77 -8.35
CA ASP A 238 3.98 14.01 -8.26
C ASP A 238 3.70 12.50 -8.24
N ALA A 239 2.71 12.04 -7.47
CA ALA A 239 2.34 10.62 -7.40
C ALA A 239 1.83 10.08 -8.75
N LEU A 240 1.05 10.87 -9.49
CA LEU A 240 0.60 10.52 -10.83
C LEU A 240 1.74 10.51 -11.85
N ALA A 241 2.71 11.44 -11.72
CA ALA A 241 3.90 11.44 -12.57
C ALA A 241 4.78 10.21 -12.32
N ASP A 242 4.95 9.80 -11.07
CA ASP A 242 5.70 8.59 -10.70
C ASP A 242 4.99 7.31 -11.16
N ALA A 243 3.66 7.27 -11.07
CA ALA A 243 2.86 6.16 -11.59
C ALA A 243 3.02 6.02 -13.12
N ALA A 244 2.92 7.13 -13.85
CA ALA A 244 3.16 7.16 -15.29
C ALA A 244 4.61 6.74 -15.63
N ALA A 245 5.59 7.12 -14.83
CA ALA A 245 6.98 6.69 -14.98
C ALA A 245 7.15 5.18 -14.74
N ALA A 246 6.43 4.61 -13.75
CA ALA A 246 6.40 3.18 -13.51
C ALA A 246 5.82 2.42 -14.72
N ARG A 247 4.69 2.89 -15.28
CA ARG A 247 4.11 2.32 -16.50
C ARG A 247 5.07 2.43 -17.68
N ALA A 248 5.71 3.57 -17.88
CA ALA A 248 6.72 3.76 -18.94
C ALA A 248 7.94 2.85 -18.75
N ALA A 249 8.27 2.48 -17.51
CA ALA A 249 9.28 1.49 -17.19
C ALA A 249 8.79 0.04 -17.37
N GLY A 250 7.55 -0.17 -17.80
CA GLY A 250 6.94 -1.45 -18.10
C GLY A 250 6.24 -2.13 -16.93
N ALA A 251 5.83 -1.38 -15.90
CA ALA A 251 4.98 -1.92 -14.85
C ALA A 251 3.60 -2.29 -15.38
N GLU A 252 3.14 -3.49 -15.08
CA GLU A 252 1.82 -4.02 -15.44
C GLU A 252 0.79 -3.73 -14.34
N LEU A 253 1.25 -3.61 -13.09
CA LEU A 253 0.48 -3.12 -11.95
C LEU A 253 1.27 -2.01 -11.25
N VAL A 254 0.56 -1.04 -10.66
CA VAL A 254 1.14 0.01 -9.82
C VAL A 254 0.38 0.09 -8.50
N VAL A 255 1.11 -0.05 -7.40
CA VAL A 255 0.59 0.02 -6.04
C VAL A 255 1.17 1.23 -5.33
N ALA A 256 0.32 2.06 -4.75
CA ALA A 256 0.71 3.20 -3.94
C ALA A 256 0.44 2.94 -2.44
N SER A 257 1.50 2.91 -1.64
CA SER A 257 1.44 2.82 -0.18
C SER A 257 1.49 4.22 0.42
N ILE A 258 0.43 4.65 1.11
CA ILE A 258 0.27 6.01 1.59
C ILE A 258 0.14 6.03 3.12
N HIS A 259 1.05 6.73 3.77
CA HIS A 259 1.04 6.95 5.21
C HIS A 259 0.24 8.22 5.51
N TRP A 260 -1.04 8.08 5.85
CA TRP A 260 -2.03 9.15 5.97
C TRP A 260 -3.12 8.85 7.01
N GLY A 261 -4.07 9.77 7.17
CA GLY A 261 -5.22 9.56 8.05
C GLY A 261 -5.06 10.31 9.37
N THR A 262 -5.83 9.89 10.35
CA THR A 262 -5.78 10.40 11.73
C THR A 262 -5.55 9.23 12.67
N GLU A 263 -4.53 9.34 13.55
CA GLU A 263 -4.23 8.29 14.52
C GLU A 263 -5.46 7.94 15.37
N TYR A 264 -5.72 6.66 15.53
CA TYR A 264 -6.76 6.07 16.38
C TYR A 264 -8.20 6.40 15.96
N ASP A 265 -8.39 6.82 14.69
CA ASP A 265 -9.70 7.08 14.12
C ASP A 265 -10.03 6.05 13.02
N HIS A 266 -11.10 5.28 13.22
CA HIS A 266 -11.59 4.31 12.25
C HIS A 266 -12.25 4.95 11.03
N GLU A 267 -12.64 6.23 11.13
CA GLU A 267 -13.25 6.96 10.03
C GLU A 267 -12.17 7.59 9.14
N ILE A 268 -12.40 7.55 7.84
CA ILE A 268 -11.52 8.24 6.89
C ILE A 268 -11.62 9.75 7.07
N ASN A 269 -10.48 10.42 7.18
CA ASN A 269 -10.43 11.87 7.29
C ASN A 269 -10.66 12.55 5.92
N ILE A 270 -10.70 13.90 5.92
CA ILE A 270 -10.94 14.66 4.69
C ILE A 270 -9.84 14.47 3.66
N GLN A 271 -8.59 14.36 4.10
CA GLN A 271 -7.44 14.12 3.20
C GLN A 271 -7.60 12.77 2.48
N GLN A 272 -7.86 11.71 3.21
CA GLN A 272 -8.07 10.37 2.63
C GLN A 272 -9.24 10.35 1.65
N ARG A 273 -10.36 11.01 2.02
CA ARG A 273 -11.56 11.09 1.19
C ARG A 273 -11.33 11.81 -0.13
N ASP A 274 -10.52 12.87 -0.11
CA ASP A 274 -10.27 13.69 -1.29
C ASP A 274 -9.16 13.10 -2.17
N LEU A 275 -8.12 12.50 -1.57
CA LEU A 275 -6.94 12.03 -2.31
C LEU A 275 -7.11 10.63 -2.90
N ALA A 276 -7.83 9.70 -2.23
CA ALA A 276 -7.98 8.35 -2.77
C ALA A 276 -8.66 8.33 -4.16
N PRO A 277 -9.79 9.04 -4.38
CA PRO A 277 -10.34 9.15 -5.73
C PRO A 277 -9.41 9.85 -6.71
N ALA A 278 -8.70 10.91 -6.29
CA ALA A 278 -7.79 11.63 -7.18
C ALA A 278 -6.63 10.75 -7.69
N LEU A 279 -6.16 9.80 -6.87
CA LEU A 279 -5.16 8.82 -7.26
C LEU A 279 -5.75 7.71 -8.14
N LEU A 280 -6.90 7.15 -7.76
CA LEU A 280 -7.50 5.99 -8.43
C LEU A 280 -8.35 6.34 -9.67
N ASP A 281 -8.67 7.62 -9.91
CA ASP A 281 -9.22 8.09 -11.19
C ASP A 281 -8.16 8.04 -12.32
N SER A 282 -6.87 7.90 -11.97
CA SER A 282 -5.79 7.71 -12.94
C SER A 282 -5.73 6.25 -13.38
N PRO A 283 -5.59 5.99 -14.69
CA PRO A 283 -5.39 4.63 -15.19
C PRO A 283 -4.01 4.04 -14.85
N ASP A 284 -3.14 4.83 -14.22
CA ASP A 284 -1.76 4.43 -13.93
C ASP A 284 -1.59 3.87 -12.51
N ILE A 285 -2.60 3.96 -11.62
CA ILE A 285 -2.58 3.40 -10.26
C ILE A 285 -3.72 2.38 -10.11
N ASP A 286 -3.40 1.14 -9.77
CA ASP A 286 -4.37 0.04 -9.65
C ASP A 286 -4.80 -0.24 -8.21
N LEU A 287 -4.00 0.18 -7.22
CA LEU A 287 -4.25 -0.15 -5.81
C LEU A 287 -3.63 0.90 -4.89
N VAL A 288 -4.39 1.31 -3.87
CA VAL A 288 -3.89 2.16 -2.78
C VAL A 288 -3.94 1.40 -1.46
N ILE A 289 -2.82 1.39 -0.72
CA ILE A 289 -2.70 0.80 0.63
C ILE A 289 -2.35 1.91 1.61
N GLY A 290 -3.21 2.12 2.60
CA GLY A 290 -3.07 3.16 3.63
C GLY A 290 -2.49 2.64 4.95
N HIS A 291 -1.76 3.53 5.62
CA HIS A 291 -1.04 3.31 6.88
C HIS A 291 -1.23 4.50 7.82
N HIS A 292 -0.65 4.50 9.03
CA HIS A 292 -0.61 5.60 10.00
C HIS A 292 -1.75 5.63 11.02
N ALA A 293 -2.97 5.28 10.67
CA ALA A 293 -4.09 5.41 11.60
C ALA A 293 -3.94 4.53 12.86
N HIS A 294 -3.07 3.52 12.83
CA HIS A 294 -2.83 2.53 13.90
C HIS A 294 -4.09 1.78 14.35
N VAL A 295 -5.17 1.92 13.61
CA VAL A 295 -6.43 1.17 13.71
C VAL A 295 -6.89 0.80 12.31
N VAL A 296 -7.69 -0.23 12.20
CA VAL A 296 -8.28 -0.62 10.93
C VAL A 296 -9.22 0.48 10.44
N GLN A 297 -9.14 0.83 9.18
CA GLN A 297 -10.06 1.70 8.45
C GLN A 297 -10.72 0.91 7.30
N PRO A 298 -11.75 1.45 6.64
CA PRO A 298 -12.44 0.72 5.57
C PRO A 298 -11.51 0.27 4.43
N ILE A 299 -11.89 -0.85 3.82
CA ILE A 299 -11.40 -1.27 2.51
C ILE A 299 -12.54 -1.00 1.53
N ALA A 300 -12.29 -0.23 0.48
CA ALA A 300 -13.33 0.27 -0.38
C ALA A 300 -12.98 0.15 -1.86
N ARG A 301 -14.00 0.11 -2.71
CA ARG A 301 -13.86 0.17 -4.15
C ARG A 301 -14.22 1.57 -4.66
N ILE A 302 -13.34 2.15 -5.48
CA ILE A 302 -13.52 3.43 -6.15
C ILE A 302 -13.47 3.16 -7.66
N GLY A 303 -14.61 3.26 -8.32
CA GLY A 303 -14.71 2.83 -9.72
C GLY A 303 -14.46 1.33 -9.86
N THR A 304 -13.40 0.96 -10.54
CA THR A 304 -12.93 -0.43 -10.70
C THR A 304 -11.79 -0.80 -9.75
N GLU A 305 -11.16 0.22 -9.14
CA GLU A 305 -9.97 0.06 -8.34
C GLU A 305 -10.27 0.00 -6.83
N TRP A 306 -9.29 -0.41 -6.04
CA TRP A 306 -9.47 -0.61 -4.59
C TRP A 306 -8.52 0.25 -3.77
N VAL A 307 -9.00 0.61 -2.57
CA VAL A 307 -8.21 1.27 -1.53
C VAL A 307 -8.44 0.57 -0.19
N ALA A 308 -7.37 0.17 0.48
CA ALA A 308 -7.40 -0.11 1.91
C ALA A 308 -6.96 1.18 2.62
N TYR A 309 -7.88 1.89 3.27
CA TYR A 309 -7.56 3.22 3.84
C TYR A 309 -6.60 3.16 5.03
N GLY A 310 -6.67 2.10 5.83
CA GLY A 310 -5.77 1.83 6.94
C GLY A 310 -5.86 0.38 7.39
N LEU A 311 -4.73 -0.30 7.50
CA LEU A 311 -4.68 -1.71 7.89
C LEU A 311 -4.40 -1.91 9.39
N GLY A 312 -4.32 -0.81 10.17
CA GLY A 312 -3.99 -0.88 11.60
C GLY A 312 -2.58 -1.37 11.86
N ASN A 313 -2.33 -1.85 13.06
CA ASN A 313 -1.01 -2.32 13.45
C ASN A 313 -0.80 -3.80 13.12
N MET A 314 0.28 -4.10 12.40
CA MET A 314 0.75 -5.46 12.20
C MET A 314 1.66 -5.89 13.37
N LEU A 315 2.60 -5.05 13.77
CA LEU A 315 3.46 -5.30 14.95
C LEU A 315 3.74 -3.99 15.69
N ALA A 316 3.09 -3.81 16.82
CA ALA A 316 3.25 -2.62 17.66
C ALA A 316 2.92 -2.92 19.14
N SER A 317 3.36 -2.06 20.04
CA SER A 317 2.98 -2.10 21.46
C SER A 317 2.99 -0.69 22.04
N HIS A 318 1.94 0.07 21.73
CA HIS A 318 1.80 1.45 22.21
C HIS A 318 1.75 1.52 23.72
N ALA A 319 2.38 2.55 24.31
CA ALA A 319 2.35 2.79 25.76
C ALA A 319 0.94 3.15 26.26
N THR A 320 0.14 3.82 25.41
CA THR A 320 -1.28 4.06 25.68
C THR A 320 -2.07 2.89 25.14
N GLU A 321 -2.64 2.10 26.04
CA GLU A 321 -3.47 0.97 25.68
C GLU A 321 -4.86 1.45 25.27
N LEU A 322 -5.04 1.65 23.96
CA LEU A 322 -6.37 1.62 23.36
C LEU A 322 -6.58 0.19 22.86
N PRO A 323 -7.69 -0.46 23.20
CA PRO A 323 -7.89 -1.86 22.78
C PRO A 323 -7.79 -2.04 21.27
N ASP A 324 -8.26 -1.09 20.51
CA ASP A 324 -8.34 -1.08 19.05
C ASP A 324 -7.00 -0.78 18.34
N ASN A 325 -6.04 -0.12 18.99
CA ASN A 325 -4.70 0.08 18.42
C ASN A 325 -3.80 -1.17 18.46
N ARG A 326 -4.35 -2.31 18.89
CA ARG A 326 -3.72 -3.63 18.79
C ARG A 326 -4.33 -4.48 17.69
N GLU A 327 -5.34 -3.97 17.01
CA GLU A 327 -6.08 -4.64 15.95
C GLU A 327 -5.58 -4.19 14.59
N GLY A 328 -5.55 -5.13 13.66
CA GLY A 328 -5.10 -4.87 12.30
C GLY A 328 -5.74 -5.84 11.32
N ALA A 329 -5.38 -5.67 10.06
CA ALA A 329 -5.75 -6.59 9.01
C ALA A 329 -4.57 -6.79 8.04
N LEU A 330 -4.47 -7.98 7.45
CA LEU A 330 -3.82 -8.13 6.16
C LEU A 330 -4.89 -7.95 5.09
N ALA A 331 -4.59 -7.21 4.04
CA ALA A 331 -5.44 -7.14 2.85
C ALA A 331 -4.84 -7.99 1.73
N ARG A 332 -5.67 -8.76 1.02
CA ARG A 332 -5.27 -9.55 -0.14
C ARG A 332 -6.11 -9.15 -1.34
N PHE A 333 -5.43 -8.84 -2.44
CA PHE A 333 -6.05 -8.51 -3.72
C PHE A 333 -5.57 -9.50 -4.77
N THR A 334 -6.51 -10.22 -5.37
CA THR A 334 -6.22 -11.16 -6.46
C THR A 334 -6.59 -10.49 -7.77
N PHE A 335 -5.60 -10.25 -8.60
CA PHE A 335 -5.74 -9.64 -9.93
C PHE A 335 -5.92 -10.71 -10.99
N THR A 336 -6.70 -10.38 -12.02
CA THR A 336 -6.82 -11.18 -13.24
C THR A 336 -6.62 -10.30 -14.46
N GLU A 337 -5.96 -10.84 -15.47
CA GLU A 337 -5.76 -10.14 -16.73
C GLU A 337 -7.05 -10.15 -17.55
N THR A 338 -7.41 -9.01 -18.12
CA THR A 338 -8.52 -8.81 -19.02
C THR A 338 -8.04 -8.18 -20.33
N ALA A 339 -8.94 -7.99 -21.30
CA ALA A 339 -8.59 -7.29 -22.53
C ALA A 339 -8.20 -5.82 -22.32
N ASP A 340 -8.65 -5.23 -21.22
CA ASP A 340 -8.42 -3.82 -20.86
C ASP A 340 -7.31 -3.63 -19.80
N GLY A 341 -6.62 -4.70 -19.39
CA GLY A 341 -5.57 -4.71 -18.39
C GLY A 341 -5.90 -5.58 -17.17
N TRP A 342 -5.16 -5.42 -16.10
CA TRP A 342 -5.36 -6.16 -14.86
C TRP A 342 -6.46 -5.50 -14.01
N VAL A 343 -7.34 -6.33 -13.42
CA VAL A 343 -8.41 -5.87 -12.52
C VAL A 343 -8.46 -6.75 -11.29
N VAL A 344 -8.89 -6.21 -10.15
CA VAL A 344 -9.08 -6.98 -8.92
C VAL A 344 -10.31 -7.88 -9.09
N ALA A 345 -10.08 -9.19 -9.15
CA ALA A 345 -11.13 -10.20 -9.21
C ALA A 345 -11.66 -10.59 -7.83
N GLU A 346 -10.84 -10.49 -6.79
CA GLU A 346 -11.21 -10.73 -5.40
C GLU A 346 -10.43 -9.78 -4.49
N ALA A 347 -11.13 -9.10 -3.59
CA ALA A 347 -10.57 -8.38 -2.47
C ALA A 347 -10.92 -9.13 -1.17
N ALA A 348 -9.90 -9.45 -0.37
CA ALA A 348 -10.07 -10.22 0.86
C ALA A 348 -9.26 -9.61 2.00
N TYR A 349 -9.59 -9.97 3.23
CA TYR A 349 -8.86 -9.52 4.40
C TYR A 349 -8.75 -10.62 5.46
N LEU A 350 -7.66 -10.61 6.21
CA LEU A 350 -7.45 -11.43 7.39
C LEU A 350 -7.46 -10.52 8.63
N PRO A 351 -8.45 -10.64 9.52
CA PRO A 351 -8.43 -9.95 10.81
C PRO A 351 -7.29 -10.49 11.69
N ILE A 352 -6.44 -9.59 12.16
CA ILE A 352 -5.32 -9.90 13.06
C ILE A 352 -5.36 -9.01 14.30
N MET A 353 -4.61 -9.38 15.32
CA MET A 353 -4.29 -8.49 16.42
C MET A 353 -2.92 -8.80 17.04
N VAL A 354 -2.35 -7.84 17.74
CA VAL A 354 -1.18 -8.04 18.60
C VAL A 354 -1.66 -8.40 20.00
N ASP A 355 -1.51 -9.66 20.39
CA ASP A 355 -1.64 -10.06 21.80
C ASP A 355 -0.33 -9.75 22.52
N VAL A 356 -0.37 -8.80 23.44
CA VAL A 356 0.83 -8.33 24.16
C VAL A 356 1.34 -9.31 25.22
N GLY A 357 0.63 -10.41 25.40
CA GLY A 357 1.07 -11.57 26.13
C GLY A 357 1.27 -11.44 27.63
N PRO A 358 2.36 -12.01 28.24
CA PRO A 358 3.46 -12.74 27.60
C PRO A 358 3.05 -14.13 27.06
N PRO A 359 3.64 -14.57 25.94
CA PRO A 359 4.53 -13.84 25.03
C PRO A 359 3.76 -12.86 24.11
N LEU A 360 4.41 -11.77 23.67
CA LEU A 360 3.85 -10.88 22.67
C LEU A 360 3.84 -11.61 21.32
N ARG A 361 2.66 -11.71 20.69
CA ARG A 361 2.47 -12.40 19.42
C ARG A 361 1.41 -11.71 18.57
N MET A 362 1.61 -11.73 17.29
CA MET A 362 0.54 -11.53 16.34
C MET A 362 -0.40 -12.75 16.35
N VAL A 363 -1.68 -12.50 16.19
CA VAL A 363 -2.73 -13.51 16.24
C VAL A 363 -3.57 -13.41 14.97
N ASP A 364 -3.69 -14.52 14.25
CA ASP A 364 -4.73 -14.74 13.27
C ASP A 364 -6.04 -15.01 14.04
N LEU A 365 -6.96 -14.04 14.01
CA LEU A 365 -8.18 -14.10 14.84
C LEU A 365 -9.10 -15.27 14.45
N PRO A 366 -9.42 -15.50 13.18
CA PRO A 366 -10.21 -16.67 12.74
C PRO A 366 -9.60 -17.99 13.19
N VAL A 367 -8.29 -18.19 13.01
CA VAL A 367 -7.61 -19.44 13.42
C VAL A 367 -7.63 -19.60 14.93
N ALA A 368 -7.32 -18.56 15.68
CA ALA A 368 -7.27 -18.61 17.14
C ALA A 368 -8.64 -18.90 17.74
N LEU A 369 -9.72 -18.30 17.21
CA LEU A 369 -11.08 -18.48 17.68
C LEU A 369 -11.67 -19.85 17.32
N ALA A 370 -11.15 -20.52 16.30
CA ALA A 370 -11.51 -21.91 15.99
C ALA A 370 -10.93 -22.91 17.00
N GLY A 371 -9.89 -22.51 17.76
CA GLY A 371 -9.26 -23.34 18.79
C GLY A 371 -9.84 -23.16 20.19
N GLU A 372 -9.20 -23.81 21.16
CA GLU A 372 -9.51 -23.63 22.58
C GLU A 372 -8.76 -22.42 23.13
N LEU A 373 -9.46 -21.50 23.78
CA LEU A 373 -8.90 -20.29 24.38
C LEU A 373 -9.43 -20.11 25.81
N PRO A 374 -8.64 -19.51 26.74
CA PRO A 374 -9.18 -18.96 27.98
C PRO A 374 -10.31 -17.97 27.70
N ALA A 375 -11.30 -17.91 28.59
CA ALA A 375 -12.54 -17.16 28.36
C ALA A 375 -12.28 -15.65 28.11
N ASP A 376 -11.37 -15.06 28.87
CA ASP A 376 -10.97 -13.66 28.75
C ASP A 376 -10.28 -13.34 27.41
N ARG A 377 -9.42 -14.24 26.92
CA ARG A 377 -8.83 -14.12 25.57
C ARG A 377 -9.86 -14.28 24.48
N ARG A 378 -10.75 -15.25 24.61
CA ARG A 378 -11.82 -15.46 23.65
C ARG A 378 -12.69 -14.21 23.49
N GLU A 379 -13.18 -13.64 24.59
CA GLU A 379 -13.98 -12.40 24.58
C GLU A 379 -13.21 -11.24 23.91
N ARG A 380 -11.92 -11.11 24.23
CA ARG A 380 -11.06 -10.06 23.61
C ARG A 380 -10.90 -10.25 22.10
N TYR A 381 -10.69 -11.50 21.66
CA TYR A 381 -10.49 -11.82 20.24
C TYR A 381 -11.80 -11.71 19.45
N GLU A 382 -12.92 -12.13 20.02
CA GLU A 382 -14.25 -11.92 19.43
C GLU A 382 -14.55 -10.42 19.26
N THR A 383 -14.26 -9.61 20.26
CA THR A 383 -14.41 -8.14 20.18
C THR A 383 -13.55 -7.54 19.06
N ALA A 384 -12.31 -7.99 18.91
CA ALA A 384 -11.40 -7.52 17.87
C ALA A 384 -11.90 -7.92 16.48
N LEU A 385 -12.30 -9.18 16.34
CA LEU A 385 -12.83 -9.72 15.09
C LEU A 385 -14.10 -8.98 14.65
N ASP A 386 -15.05 -8.79 15.57
CA ASP A 386 -16.31 -8.11 15.27
C ASP A 386 -16.08 -6.64 14.88
N ARG A 387 -15.16 -5.94 15.56
CA ARG A 387 -14.79 -4.56 15.20
C ARG A 387 -14.13 -4.48 13.83
N THR A 388 -13.18 -5.37 13.55
CA THR A 388 -12.51 -5.40 12.25
C THR A 388 -13.52 -5.63 11.13
N ARG A 389 -14.42 -6.60 11.27
CA ARG A 389 -15.51 -6.88 10.31
C ARG A 389 -16.41 -5.67 10.07
N ASP A 390 -16.82 -5.01 11.14
CA ASP A 390 -17.68 -3.83 11.07
C ASP A 390 -16.98 -2.68 10.34
N VAL A 391 -15.69 -2.46 10.60
CA VAL A 391 -14.96 -1.33 10.04
C VAL A 391 -14.60 -1.55 8.57
N VAL A 392 -14.04 -2.70 8.20
CA VAL A 392 -13.56 -2.91 6.82
C VAL A 392 -14.68 -2.81 5.80
N GLY A 393 -15.91 -3.17 6.17
CA GLY A 393 -17.08 -3.19 5.28
C GLY A 393 -17.89 -1.90 5.23
N ARG A 394 -17.44 -0.78 5.83
CA ARG A 394 -18.29 0.42 5.97
C ARG A 394 -18.53 1.22 4.71
N LEU A 395 -17.72 1.06 3.66
CA LEU A 395 -17.79 1.82 2.43
C LEU A 395 -18.12 0.95 1.22
N ASP A 396 -18.24 1.56 0.04
CA ASP A 396 -18.58 0.88 -1.21
C ASP A 396 -17.60 -0.26 -1.51
N GLY A 397 -18.12 -1.41 -1.90
CA GLY A 397 -17.35 -2.65 -2.08
C GLY A 397 -17.18 -3.49 -0.80
N GLY A 398 -17.59 -2.97 0.36
CA GLY A 398 -17.47 -3.69 1.63
C GLY A 398 -18.23 -5.02 1.68
N ASP A 399 -19.34 -5.14 0.97
CA ASP A 399 -20.13 -6.35 0.82
C ASP A 399 -19.52 -7.37 -0.18
N GLU A 400 -18.51 -6.97 -0.93
CA GLU A 400 -17.74 -7.81 -1.85
C GLU A 400 -16.49 -8.41 -1.17
N LEU A 401 -16.11 -7.91 0.01
CA LEU A 401 -14.92 -8.35 0.74
C LEU A 401 -15.07 -9.79 1.26
N VAL A 402 -14.05 -10.58 1.05
CA VAL A 402 -13.96 -11.96 1.55
C VAL A 402 -13.08 -12.02 2.79
N GLU A 403 -13.63 -12.52 3.91
CA GLU A 403 -12.79 -12.81 5.07
C GLU A 403 -11.97 -14.07 4.84
N ILE A 404 -10.66 -13.97 5.02
CA ILE A 404 -9.74 -15.12 4.97
C ILE A 404 -9.96 -15.92 6.24
N THR A 405 -10.43 -17.15 6.06
CA THR A 405 -10.66 -18.09 7.16
C THR A 405 -9.75 -19.31 6.99
N PRO A 406 -9.45 -20.03 8.08
CA PRO A 406 -8.69 -21.27 7.97
C PRO A 406 -9.37 -22.18 6.95
N SER A 407 -8.64 -22.58 5.91
CA SER A 407 -9.12 -23.62 5.01
C SER A 407 -9.33 -24.88 5.83
N GLY A 408 -10.57 -25.33 5.90
CA GLY A 408 -10.89 -26.63 6.47
C GLY A 408 -10.21 -27.77 5.72
#